data_2fa9293020fdf3d3fae1214cd81245d3
#
_entry.id   2fa9293020fdf3d3fae1214cd81245d3
#
_cell.length_a   1.000
_cell.length_b   1.000
_cell.length_c   1.000
_cell.angle_alpha   90.00
_cell.angle_beta   90.00
_cell.angle_gamma   90.00
#
_symmetry.space_group_name_H-M   'P 1'
#
loop_
_entity.id
_entity.type
_entity.pdbx_description
1 polymer ?
#
loop_
_entity_poly.entity_id
_entity_poly.type
_entity_poly.pdbx_seq_one_letter_code
_entity_poly.pdbx_strand_id
1 'polypeptide(L)'
;MWPDADLTSWLSSLPGDIWSHPGRPLAEHLEGTAALAEALRLRQGGEVEARSLRRLCLVHDLGKIHRHFQAYLRGMGKGIPHAEPSTWFLLTLLLEGNEKDVSSLEAIRCHHTRTHPREGAETYWTNQLASANLRTLTRKIEETLGHSSRPWPFSLPEKAAAAFKKKLLLEGGEDLESEWLRYRMLLSLLVTADRMDALGVRSLESLPLAPTTIPLPEPRRELDQWRRETHRDCLEQATQTFKGPGIYSLSLPTGAGKTRIGFDIALAYAQLTGAANLVYALPFIAIVEQNAAVARELYGPEAVQEDHSLLEARGPYQNKNADSEDEGNPLRRMLSSFRYWNAPVTV
;
A
#
# COMPACT_ATOMS: atom_id res chain seq x y z
N MET A 1 -20.60 13.29 -18.57
CA MET A 1 -19.13 13.34 -18.75
C MET A 1 -18.53 13.51 -17.36
N TRP A 2 -17.62 12.68 -16.97
CA TRP A 2 -17.29 12.48 -15.54
C TRP A 2 -16.18 13.41 -15.03
N PRO A 3 -16.15 13.74 -13.70
CA PRO A 3 -15.28 14.73 -13.09
C PRO A 3 -13.78 14.38 -13.08
N ASP A 4 -13.36 13.20 -13.55
CA ASP A 4 -11.94 12.83 -13.49
C ASP A 4 -11.05 13.69 -14.41
N ALA A 5 -11.56 14.10 -15.58
CA ALA A 5 -10.85 15.02 -16.47
C ALA A 5 -10.77 16.43 -15.86
N ASP A 6 -11.83 16.87 -15.18
CA ASP A 6 -11.90 18.17 -14.50
C ASP A 6 -10.97 18.19 -13.28
N LEU A 7 -10.89 17.08 -12.52
CA LEU A 7 -9.96 16.92 -11.42
C LEU A 7 -8.50 17.01 -11.90
N THR A 8 -8.13 16.24 -12.92
CA THR A 8 -6.77 16.25 -13.45
C THR A 8 -6.41 17.64 -14.01
N SER A 9 -7.32 18.29 -14.74
CA SER A 9 -7.13 19.65 -15.23
C SER A 9 -6.96 20.65 -14.10
N TRP A 10 -7.75 20.51 -13.04
CA TRP A 10 -7.65 21.39 -11.86
C TRP A 10 -6.33 21.19 -11.14
N LEU A 11 -5.90 19.94 -10.89
CA LEU A 11 -4.61 19.63 -10.26
C LEU A 11 -3.42 20.18 -11.05
N SER A 12 -3.44 20.04 -12.38
CA SER A 12 -2.40 20.58 -13.27
C SER A 12 -2.32 22.11 -13.24
N SER A 13 -3.36 22.78 -12.73
CA SER A 13 -3.40 24.24 -12.59
C SER A 13 -2.91 24.74 -11.23
N LEU A 14 -2.60 23.84 -10.29
CA LEU A 14 -2.07 24.22 -8.99
C LEU A 14 -0.69 24.88 -9.14
N PRO A 15 -0.42 25.97 -8.41
CA PRO A 15 0.89 26.58 -8.41
C PRO A 15 1.98 25.60 -7.95
N GLY A 16 3.14 25.63 -8.62
CA GLY A 16 4.26 24.74 -8.29
C GLY A 16 4.90 24.99 -6.92
N ASP A 17 4.58 26.10 -6.29
CA ASP A 17 5.01 26.46 -4.92
C ASP A 17 4.05 25.92 -3.85
N ILE A 18 2.97 25.23 -4.20
CA ILE A 18 2.18 24.42 -3.27
C ILE A 18 2.85 23.05 -3.16
N TRP A 19 3.41 22.75 -2.00
CA TRP A 19 4.22 21.57 -1.77
C TRP A 19 3.46 20.46 -1.03
N SER A 20 3.77 19.22 -1.38
CA SER A 20 3.43 18.01 -0.58
C SER A 20 4.47 17.73 0.49
N HIS A 21 5.74 17.92 0.13
CA HIS A 21 6.94 17.80 0.97
C HIS A 21 7.87 18.99 0.63
N PRO A 22 8.86 19.32 1.46
CA PRO A 22 9.79 20.41 1.16
C PRO A 22 10.38 20.30 -0.26
N GLY A 23 10.05 21.27 -1.13
CA GLY A 23 10.52 21.32 -2.51
C GLY A 23 9.81 20.40 -3.52
N ARG A 24 8.83 19.59 -3.09
CA ARG A 24 8.06 18.70 -3.97
C ARG A 24 6.68 19.30 -4.29
N PRO A 25 6.36 19.67 -5.53
CA PRO A 25 5.05 20.17 -5.91
C PRO A 25 3.94 19.16 -5.61
N LEU A 26 2.83 19.64 -5.03
CA LEU A 26 1.72 18.79 -4.62
C LEU A 26 1.10 18.03 -5.80
N ALA A 27 0.86 18.72 -6.92
CA ALA A 27 0.27 18.09 -8.11
C ALA A 27 1.13 16.93 -8.63
N GLU A 28 2.44 17.11 -8.69
CA GLU A 28 3.37 16.06 -9.13
C GLU A 28 3.39 14.87 -8.17
N HIS A 29 3.32 15.13 -6.86
CA HIS A 29 3.24 14.09 -5.84
C HIS A 29 1.96 13.26 -5.98
N LEU A 30 0.81 13.91 -6.13
CA LEU A 30 -0.48 13.23 -6.27
C LEU A 30 -0.55 12.36 -7.53
N GLU A 31 -0.06 12.86 -8.68
CA GLU A 31 0.03 12.07 -9.91
C GLU A 31 1.06 10.93 -9.79
N GLY A 32 2.21 11.18 -9.18
CA GLY A 32 3.23 10.14 -8.91
C GLY A 32 2.68 9.03 -8.02
N THR A 33 1.99 9.40 -6.94
CA THR A 33 1.32 8.45 -6.05
C THR A 33 0.26 7.63 -6.81
N ALA A 34 -0.54 8.27 -7.65
CA ALA A 34 -1.57 7.57 -8.44
C ALA A 34 -0.96 6.57 -9.44
N ALA A 35 0.13 6.95 -10.11
CA ALA A 35 0.83 6.07 -11.05
C ALA A 35 1.46 4.85 -10.34
N LEU A 36 2.10 5.06 -9.20
CA LEU A 36 2.69 3.98 -8.39
C LEU A 36 1.62 3.06 -7.81
N ALA A 37 0.51 3.61 -7.31
CA ALA A 37 -0.60 2.83 -6.77
C ALA A 37 -1.22 1.92 -7.85
N GLU A 38 -1.40 2.43 -9.08
CA GLU A 38 -1.89 1.63 -10.20
C GLU A 38 -0.92 0.51 -10.58
N ALA A 39 0.38 0.78 -10.61
CA ALA A 39 1.39 -0.25 -10.88
C ALA A 39 1.39 -1.34 -9.78
N LEU A 40 1.24 -0.96 -8.50
CA LEU A 40 1.10 -1.89 -7.38
C LEU A 40 -0.19 -2.72 -7.50
N ARG A 41 -1.31 -2.07 -7.84
CA ARG A 41 -2.61 -2.73 -8.03
C ARG A 41 -2.52 -3.82 -9.11
N LEU A 42 -1.94 -3.50 -10.26
CA LEU A 42 -1.77 -4.45 -11.36
C LEU A 42 -0.87 -5.63 -10.95
N ARG A 43 0.18 -5.36 -10.18
CA ARG A 43 1.05 -6.41 -9.65
C ARG A 43 0.35 -7.34 -8.67
N GLN A 44 -0.66 -6.86 -7.93
CA GLN A 44 -1.44 -7.63 -6.97
C GLN A 44 -2.68 -8.32 -7.58
N GLY A 45 -2.82 -8.36 -8.90
CA GLY A 45 -3.92 -9.04 -9.59
C GLY A 45 -5.11 -8.14 -9.96
N GLY A 46 -5.09 -6.85 -9.60
CA GLY A 46 -6.05 -5.87 -10.10
C GLY A 46 -7.46 -5.91 -9.50
N GLU A 47 -7.66 -6.54 -8.34
CA GLU A 47 -8.98 -6.71 -7.72
C GLU A 47 -9.65 -5.39 -7.30
N VAL A 48 -8.85 -4.39 -6.91
CA VAL A 48 -9.38 -3.06 -6.57
C VAL A 48 -9.71 -2.29 -7.85
N GLU A 49 -10.83 -1.56 -7.87
CA GLU A 49 -11.21 -0.75 -9.02
C GLU A 49 -10.20 0.39 -9.26
N ALA A 50 -9.62 0.43 -10.47
CA ALA A 50 -8.59 1.41 -10.86
C ALA A 50 -9.04 2.86 -10.67
N ARG A 51 -10.30 3.16 -10.98
CA ARG A 51 -10.87 4.50 -10.88
C ARG A 51 -10.97 4.99 -9.45
N SER A 52 -11.49 4.16 -8.53
CA SER A 52 -11.57 4.47 -7.10
C SER A 52 -10.17 4.72 -6.53
N LEU A 53 -9.22 3.85 -6.86
CA LEU A 53 -7.83 3.99 -6.41
C LEU A 53 -7.18 5.27 -6.95
N ARG A 54 -7.34 5.57 -8.24
CA ARG A 54 -6.79 6.78 -8.84
C ARG A 54 -7.34 8.04 -8.18
N ARG A 55 -8.65 8.15 -7.98
CA ARG A 55 -9.27 9.29 -7.29
C ARG A 55 -8.77 9.45 -5.87
N LEU A 56 -8.76 8.35 -5.13
CA LEU A 56 -8.21 8.29 -3.78
C LEU A 56 -6.81 8.91 -3.72
N CYS A 57 -5.91 8.47 -4.61
CA CYS A 57 -4.53 8.95 -4.67
C CYS A 57 -4.45 10.43 -5.07
N LEU A 58 -5.27 10.88 -6.02
CA LEU A 58 -5.25 12.27 -6.49
C LEU A 58 -5.75 13.28 -5.45
N VAL A 59 -6.48 12.85 -4.44
CA VAL A 59 -7.06 13.78 -3.44
C VAL A 59 -6.53 13.57 -2.02
N HIS A 60 -5.78 12.51 -1.72
CA HIS A 60 -5.41 12.12 -0.35
C HIS A 60 -4.69 13.21 0.42
N ASP A 61 -3.97 14.07 -0.25
CA ASP A 61 -3.13 15.11 0.33
C ASP A 61 -3.59 16.55 0.02
N LEU A 62 -4.77 16.74 -0.56
CA LEU A 62 -5.28 18.08 -0.89
C LEU A 62 -5.44 18.98 0.33
N GLY A 63 -5.62 18.44 1.51
CA GLY A 63 -5.59 19.19 2.77
C GLY A 63 -4.27 19.92 3.02
N LYS A 64 -3.18 19.52 2.37
CA LYS A 64 -1.88 20.22 2.45
C LYS A 64 -1.87 21.57 1.74
N ILE A 65 -2.86 21.91 0.89
CA ILE A 65 -3.00 23.24 0.28
C ILE A 65 -3.17 24.32 1.35
N HIS A 66 -3.69 23.97 2.51
CA HIS A 66 -3.95 24.93 3.58
C HIS A 66 -2.70 25.74 3.96
N ARG A 67 -2.85 27.08 4.03
CA ARG A 67 -1.75 28.03 4.29
C ARG A 67 -0.85 27.67 5.46
N HIS A 68 -1.42 27.17 6.57
CA HIS A 68 -0.65 26.79 7.75
C HIS A 68 0.20 25.54 7.50
N PHE A 69 -0.31 24.59 6.69
CA PHE A 69 0.48 23.44 6.30
C PHE A 69 1.63 23.85 5.36
N GLN A 70 1.36 24.73 4.41
CA GLN A 70 2.40 25.30 3.54
C GLN A 70 3.46 26.09 4.30
N ALA A 71 3.06 26.85 5.33
CA ALA A 71 3.99 27.53 6.23
C ALA A 71 4.87 26.52 7.00
N TYR A 72 4.25 25.46 7.53
CA TYR A 72 4.98 24.37 8.20
C TYR A 72 6.03 23.71 7.28
N LEU A 73 5.70 23.40 6.03
CA LEU A 73 6.65 22.83 5.07
C LEU A 73 7.85 23.76 4.76
N ARG A 74 7.68 25.06 4.97
CA ARG A 74 8.74 26.09 4.85
C ARG A 74 9.48 26.37 6.14
N GLY A 75 9.29 25.51 7.17
CA GLY A 75 9.93 25.66 8.48
C GLY A 75 9.27 26.70 9.38
N MET A 76 8.06 27.18 9.05
CA MET A 76 7.32 28.18 9.81
C MET A 76 6.11 27.54 10.51
N GLY A 77 6.07 27.60 11.84
CA GLY A 77 4.92 27.13 12.62
C GLY A 77 4.89 25.62 12.86
N LYS A 78 3.70 25.11 13.18
CA LYS A 78 3.45 23.68 13.45
C LYS A 78 2.58 23.09 12.35
N GLY A 79 2.81 21.82 12.03
CA GLY A 79 1.96 21.05 11.12
C GLY A 79 0.52 20.93 11.65
N ILE A 80 -0.42 20.95 10.72
CA ILE A 80 -1.85 20.71 11.00
C ILE A 80 -2.28 19.40 10.35
N PRO A 81 -3.28 18.69 10.89
CA PRO A 81 -3.86 17.52 10.24
C PRO A 81 -4.39 17.88 8.85
N HIS A 82 -4.04 17.09 7.83
CA HIS A 82 -4.48 17.27 6.44
C HIS A 82 -5.33 16.11 5.90
N ALA A 83 -5.26 14.95 6.55
CA ALA A 83 -6.00 13.76 6.11
C ALA A 83 -7.53 13.98 6.12
N GLU A 84 -8.07 14.51 7.22
CA GLU A 84 -9.51 14.80 7.31
C GLU A 84 -9.96 15.83 6.27
N PRO A 85 -9.33 17.00 6.10
CA PRO A 85 -9.65 17.91 4.99
C PRO A 85 -9.61 17.25 3.62
N SER A 86 -8.66 16.36 3.37
CA SER A 86 -8.55 15.64 2.10
C SER A 86 -9.77 14.74 1.82
N THR A 87 -10.38 14.16 2.86
CA THR A 87 -11.58 13.34 2.68
C THR A 87 -12.78 14.14 2.16
N TRP A 88 -12.87 15.43 2.49
CA TRP A 88 -13.99 16.27 2.03
C TRP A 88 -13.92 16.53 0.52
N PHE A 89 -12.73 16.61 -0.05
CA PHE A 89 -12.55 16.69 -1.49
C PHE A 89 -13.05 15.43 -2.19
N LEU A 90 -12.69 14.24 -1.67
CA LEU A 90 -13.22 12.99 -2.21
C LEU A 90 -14.74 12.90 -2.05
N LEU A 91 -15.27 13.31 -0.90
CA LEU A 91 -16.71 13.30 -0.65
C LEU A 91 -17.48 14.13 -1.70
N THR A 92 -16.97 15.30 -2.07
CA THR A 92 -17.62 16.10 -3.12
C THR A 92 -17.66 15.38 -4.47
N LEU A 93 -16.57 14.69 -4.84
CA LEU A 93 -16.49 13.88 -6.06
C LEU A 93 -17.51 12.73 -6.05
N LEU A 94 -17.61 12.02 -4.92
CA LEU A 94 -18.56 10.92 -4.78
C LEU A 94 -20.01 11.39 -4.83
N LEU A 95 -20.31 12.52 -4.21
CA LEU A 95 -21.65 13.12 -4.23
C LEU A 95 -22.03 13.59 -5.63
N GLU A 96 -21.14 14.24 -6.36
CA GLU A 96 -21.34 14.65 -7.76
C GLU A 96 -21.62 13.43 -8.65
N GLY A 97 -20.88 12.33 -8.45
CA GLY A 97 -21.06 11.07 -9.16
C GLY A 97 -22.20 10.19 -8.70
N ASN A 98 -22.89 10.56 -7.62
CA ASN A 98 -23.88 9.71 -6.96
C ASN A 98 -23.31 8.30 -6.61
N GLU A 99 -22.03 8.26 -6.23
CA GLU A 99 -21.32 7.02 -5.87
C GLU A 99 -21.22 6.86 -4.35
N LYS A 100 -21.29 5.61 -3.87
CA LYS A 100 -21.03 5.23 -2.49
C LYS A 100 -19.67 4.56 -2.43
N ASP A 101 -18.68 5.21 -1.84
CA ASP A 101 -17.36 4.62 -1.63
C ASP A 101 -16.79 5.04 -0.26
N VAL A 102 -17.35 4.43 0.79
CA VAL A 102 -16.93 4.67 2.19
C VAL A 102 -15.51 4.16 2.41
N SER A 103 -15.14 3.05 1.77
CA SER A 103 -13.81 2.46 1.89
C SER A 103 -12.71 3.42 1.44
N SER A 104 -12.92 4.17 0.35
CA SER A 104 -11.97 5.20 -0.10
C SER A 104 -11.91 6.40 0.85
N LEU A 105 -13.06 6.85 1.38
CA LEU A 105 -13.09 7.94 2.36
C LEU A 105 -12.32 7.57 3.63
N GLU A 106 -12.54 6.37 4.15
CA GLU A 106 -11.82 5.87 5.33
C GLU A 106 -10.33 5.65 5.06
N ALA A 107 -9.95 5.21 3.86
CA ALA A 107 -8.55 5.05 3.50
C ALA A 107 -7.81 6.39 3.55
N ILE A 108 -8.39 7.50 3.03
CA ILE A 108 -7.79 8.83 3.17
C ILE A 108 -7.76 9.25 4.64
N ARG A 109 -8.88 9.10 5.36
CA ARG A 109 -8.96 9.53 6.77
C ARG A 109 -7.89 8.88 7.64
N CYS A 110 -7.55 7.63 7.33
CA CYS A 110 -6.67 6.80 8.13
C CYS A 110 -5.23 6.68 7.61
N HIS A 111 -4.84 7.31 6.48
CA HIS A 111 -3.54 7.07 5.86
C HIS A 111 -2.32 7.49 6.72
N HIS A 112 -2.52 8.34 7.74
CA HIS A 112 -1.51 8.71 8.74
C HIS A 112 -1.81 8.19 10.15
N THR A 113 -2.88 7.41 10.34
CA THR A 113 -3.29 6.94 11.66
C THR A 113 -3.36 5.43 11.72
N ARG A 114 -3.51 4.90 12.94
CA ARG A 114 -3.84 3.48 13.10
C ARG A 114 -5.22 3.22 12.51
N THR A 115 -5.38 2.06 11.86
CA THR A 115 -6.67 1.63 11.31
C THR A 115 -7.72 1.57 12.42
N HIS A 116 -8.81 2.33 12.25
CA HIS A 116 -9.96 2.24 13.13
C HIS A 116 -10.86 1.08 12.72
N PRO A 117 -11.52 0.39 13.66
CA PRO A 117 -12.57 -0.55 13.35
C PRO A 117 -13.67 0.15 12.54
N ARG A 118 -14.29 -0.56 11.63
CA ARG A 118 -15.41 -0.06 10.80
C ARG A 118 -16.62 0.37 11.64
N GLU A 119 -16.77 -0.19 12.84
CA GLU A 119 -17.77 0.27 13.79
C GLU A 119 -17.60 1.77 14.06
N GLY A 120 -18.55 2.56 13.56
CA GLY A 120 -18.55 4.00 13.65
C GLY A 120 -18.24 4.77 12.35
N ALA A 121 -17.65 4.17 11.31
CA ALA A 121 -17.42 4.87 10.05
C ALA A 121 -18.72 5.35 9.40
N GLU A 122 -19.72 4.49 9.30
CA GLU A 122 -21.04 4.85 8.77
C GLU A 122 -21.72 5.92 9.63
N THR A 123 -21.65 5.78 10.95
CA THR A 123 -22.16 6.78 11.89
C THR A 123 -21.43 8.11 11.73
N TYR A 124 -20.11 8.08 11.62
CA TYR A 124 -19.30 9.27 11.39
C TYR A 124 -19.73 9.99 10.11
N TRP A 125 -19.78 9.30 8.98
CA TRP A 125 -20.17 9.89 7.70
C TRP A 125 -21.62 10.33 7.66
N THR A 126 -22.54 9.58 8.30
CA THR A 126 -23.93 9.98 8.46
C THR A 126 -24.05 11.31 9.21
N ASN A 127 -23.25 11.50 10.25
CA ASN A 127 -23.23 12.75 11.03
C ASN A 127 -22.58 13.91 10.23
N GLN A 128 -21.52 13.64 9.48
CA GLN A 128 -20.90 14.66 8.62
C GLN A 128 -21.86 15.15 7.53
N LEU A 129 -22.74 14.29 7.04
CA LEU A 129 -23.74 14.60 6.00
C LEU A 129 -25.04 15.19 6.56
N ALA A 130 -25.12 15.49 7.85
CA ALA A 130 -26.24 16.29 8.36
C ALA A 130 -26.17 17.72 7.82
N SER A 131 -27.32 18.33 7.48
CA SER A 131 -27.40 19.63 6.78
C SER A 131 -26.60 20.75 7.44
N ALA A 132 -26.51 20.76 8.77
CA ALA A 132 -25.67 21.72 9.49
C ALA A 132 -24.17 21.52 9.26
N ASN A 133 -23.75 20.26 9.05
CA ASN A 133 -22.35 19.90 8.82
C ASN A 133 -21.92 20.16 7.38
N LEU A 134 -22.83 20.03 6.38
CA LEU A 134 -22.52 20.30 4.98
C LEU A 134 -22.08 21.76 4.77
N ARG A 135 -22.76 22.72 5.38
CA ARG A 135 -22.33 24.13 5.33
C ARG A 135 -20.97 24.35 5.97
N THR A 136 -20.71 23.67 7.06
CA THR A 136 -19.40 23.68 7.73
C THR A 136 -18.31 23.05 6.84
N LEU A 137 -18.61 21.92 6.17
CA LEU A 137 -17.69 21.27 5.24
C LEU A 137 -17.36 22.16 4.04
N THR A 138 -18.36 22.79 3.42
CA THR A 138 -18.13 23.75 2.33
C THR A 138 -17.18 24.85 2.76
N ARG A 139 -17.43 25.48 3.92
CA ARG A 139 -16.55 26.53 4.45
C ARG A 139 -15.14 26.01 4.71
N LYS A 140 -14.98 24.82 5.26
CA LYS A 140 -13.65 24.24 5.51
C LYS A 140 -12.90 23.91 4.21
N ILE A 141 -13.57 23.48 3.16
CA ILE A 141 -12.98 23.32 1.82
C ILE A 141 -12.51 24.69 1.31
N GLU A 142 -13.35 25.71 1.38
CA GLU A 142 -13.02 27.07 0.97
C GLU A 142 -11.84 27.64 1.78
N GLU A 143 -11.83 27.46 3.10
CA GLU A 143 -10.72 27.82 3.98
C GLU A 143 -9.41 27.10 3.61
N THR A 144 -9.51 25.80 3.25
CA THR A 144 -8.37 25.01 2.81
C THR A 144 -7.80 25.54 1.50
N LEU A 145 -8.68 25.92 0.59
CA LEU A 145 -8.34 26.43 -0.75
C LEU A 145 -7.98 27.92 -0.77
N GLY A 146 -8.17 28.67 0.32
CA GLY A 146 -8.16 30.13 0.42
C GLY A 146 -6.98 30.89 -0.21
N HIS A 147 -6.00 30.17 -0.79
CA HIS A 147 -4.90 30.71 -1.61
C HIS A 147 -4.77 30.02 -2.97
N SER A 148 -5.66 29.08 -3.31
CA SER A 148 -5.73 28.50 -4.65
C SER A 148 -6.31 29.56 -5.60
N SER A 149 -5.63 29.82 -6.70
CA SER A 149 -6.09 30.74 -7.73
C SER A 149 -7.34 30.27 -8.47
N ARG A 150 -7.78 29.05 -8.22
CA ARG A 150 -8.99 28.45 -8.82
C ARG A 150 -9.90 27.84 -7.76
N PRO A 151 -11.22 28.12 -7.84
CA PRO A 151 -12.19 27.47 -6.97
C PRO A 151 -12.21 25.95 -7.21
N TRP A 152 -12.58 25.21 -6.20
CA TRP A 152 -12.84 23.77 -6.33
C TRP A 152 -14.02 23.54 -7.26
N PRO A 153 -13.88 22.70 -8.31
CA PRO A 153 -14.90 22.58 -9.36
C PRO A 153 -16.14 21.78 -8.94
N PHE A 154 -16.08 21.10 -7.78
CA PHE A 154 -17.15 20.21 -7.33
C PHE A 154 -17.90 20.80 -6.15
N SER A 155 -19.23 20.60 -6.13
CA SER A 155 -20.12 21.13 -5.10
C SER A 155 -20.54 20.06 -4.08
N LEU A 156 -21.18 20.49 -3.01
CA LEU A 156 -21.82 19.62 -2.02
C LEU A 156 -23.36 19.79 -2.14
N PRO A 157 -24.01 19.17 -3.16
CA PRO A 157 -25.43 19.32 -3.33
C PRO A 157 -26.19 18.61 -2.20
N GLU A 158 -27.07 19.35 -1.47
CA GLU A 158 -27.85 18.81 -0.35
C GLU A 158 -28.67 17.56 -0.73
N LYS A 159 -29.22 17.55 -1.95
CA LYS A 159 -29.99 16.39 -2.46
C LYS A 159 -29.10 15.15 -2.64
N ALA A 160 -27.87 15.31 -3.16
CA ALA A 160 -26.93 14.21 -3.32
C ALA A 160 -26.44 13.72 -1.96
N ALA A 161 -26.17 14.62 -1.02
CA ALA A 161 -25.81 14.26 0.34
C ALA A 161 -26.93 13.47 1.06
N ALA A 162 -28.20 13.87 0.87
CA ALA A 162 -29.34 13.14 1.41
C ALA A 162 -29.48 11.74 0.77
N ALA A 163 -29.28 11.63 -0.55
CA ALA A 163 -29.29 10.36 -1.25
C ALA A 163 -28.13 9.43 -0.80
N PHE A 164 -26.94 9.98 -0.65
CA PHE A 164 -25.77 9.26 -0.16
C PHE A 164 -26.00 8.76 1.29
N LYS A 165 -26.51 9.64 2.16
CA LYS A 165 -26.90 9.26 3.54
C LYS A 165 -27.93 8.13 3.55
N LYS A 166 -28.94 8.19 2.67
CA LYS A 166 -29.94 7.13 2.54
C LYS A 166 -29.30 5.82 2.11
N LYS A 167 -28.37 5.86 1.15
CA LYS A 167 -27.59 4.67 0.72
C LYS A 167 -26.75 4.09 1.87
N LEU A 168 -26.09 4.91 2.68
CA LEU A 168 -25.33 4.46 3.85
C LEU A 168 -26.21 3.71 4.85
N LEU A 169 -27.44 4.18 5.05
CA LEU A 169 -28.36 3.60 6.06
C LEU A 169 -29.10 2.36 5.55
N LEU A 170 -29.42 2.29 4.23
CA LEU A 170 -30.27 1.24 3.67
C LEU A 170 -29.48 0.07 3.06
N GLU A 171 -28.27 0.31 2.58
CA GLU A 171 -27.45 -0.70 1.92
C GLU A 171 -26.44 -1.36 2.87
N GLY A 172 -26.71 -1.36 4.16
CA GLY A 172 -25.90 -2.03 5.20
C GLY A 172 -25.88 -3.56 5.13
N GLY A 173 -26.17 -4.13 3.95
CA GLY A 173 -26.21 -5.55 3.68
C GLY A 173 -25.08 -6.10 2.79
N GLU A 174 -24.16 -5.27 2.36
CA GLU A 174 -22.94 -5.78 1.71
C GLU A 174 -22.11 -6.54 2.74
N ASP A 175 -21.45 -7.59 2.28
CA ASP A 175 -20.56 -8.40 3.10
C ASP A 175 -19.51 -7.51 3.79
N LEU A 176 -19.66 -7.35 5.09
CA LEU A 176 -18.78 -6.53 5.94
C LEU A 176 -17.31 -6.91 5.79
N GLU A 177 -17.05 -8.16 5.50
CA GLU A 177 -15.71 -8.71 5.32
C GLU A 177 -15.11 -8.22 4.00
N SER A 178 -15.85 -8.28 2.90
CA SER A 178 -15.41 -7.81 1.58
C SER A 178 -15.13 -6.31 1.58
N GLU A 179 -15.98 -5.50 2.20
CA GLU A 179 -15.72 -4.05 2.29
C GLU A 179 -14.54 -3.72 3.20
N TRP A 180 -14.35 -4.47 4.29
CA TRP A 180 -13.18 -4.31 5.15
C TRP A 180 -11.89 -4.67 4.40
N LEU A 181 -11.89 -5.76 3.64
CA LEU A 181 -10.77 -6.14 2.77
C LEU A 181 -10.51 -5.06 1.73
N ARG A 182 -11.54 -4.56 1.06
CA ARG A 182 -11.43 -3.47 0.09
C ARG A 182 -10.81 -2.21 0.70
N TYR A 183 -11.26 -1.80 1.90
CA TYR A 183 -10.66 -0.69 2.64
C TYR A 183 -9.18 -0.93 2.93
N ARG A 184 -8.82 -2.13 3.41
CA ARG A 184 -7.44 -2.50 3.73
C ARG A 184 -6.55 -2.49 2.48
N MET A 185 -7.05 -2.98 1.37
CA MET A 185 -6.32 -2.96 0.09
C MET A 185 -6.10 -1.53 -0.40
N LEU A 186 -7.13 -0.70 -0.41
CA LEU A 186 -7.04 0.71 -0.80
C LEU A 186 -6.05 1.47 0.09
N LEU A 187 -6.14 1.31 1.40
CA LEU A 187 -5.23 1.94 2.35
C LEU A 187 -3.78 1.48 2.13
N SER A 188 -3.57 0.20 1.95
CA SER A 188 -2.23 -0.37 1.70
C SER A 188 -1.62 0.18 0.41
N LEU A 189 -2.38 0.20 -0.69
CA LEU A 189 -1.93 0.72 -1.97
C LEU A 189 -1.62 2.23 -1.88
N LEU A 190 -2.51 3.01 -1.26
CA LEU A 190 -2.31 4.44 -1.06
C LEU A 190 -1.04 4.72 -0.25
N VAL A 191 -0.94 4.17 0.97
CA VAL A 191 0.17 4.47 1.89
C VAL A 191 1.51 4.01 1.32
N THR A 192 1.52 2.89 0.60
CA THR A 192 2.73 2.41 -0.05
C THR A 192 3.16 3.35 -1.16
N ALA A 193 2.25 3.70 -2.07
CA ALA A 193 2.55 4.57 -3.21
C ALA A 193 2.93 6.00 -2.78
N ASP A 194 2.24 6.57 -1.79
CA ASP A 194 2.55 7.87 -1.18
C ASP A 194 4.00 7.91 -0.68
N ARG A 195 4.38 6.93 0.13
CA ARG A 195 5.75 6.86 0.66
C ARG A 195 6.79 6.58 -0.42
N MET A 196 6.47 5.76 -1.41
CA MET A 196 7.37 5.52 -2.55
C MET A 196 7.63 6.83 -3.32
N ASP A 197 6.58 7.59 -3.64
CA ASP A 197 6.76 8.88 -4.32
C ASP A 197 7.55 9.88 -3.46
N ALA A 198 7.28 9.94 -2.15
CA ALA A 198 8.02 10.79 -1.20
C ALA A 198 9.51 10.45 -1.14
N LEU A 199 9.89 9.17 -1.32
CA LEU A 199 11.27 8.69 -1.41
C LEU A 199 11.92 8.90 -2.78
N GLY A 200 11.19 9.42 -3.76
CA GLY A 200 11.70 9.62 -5.11
C GLY A 200 11.59 8.42 -6.04
N VAL A 201 10.91 7.35 -5.64
CA VAL A 201 10.58 6.24 -6.55
C VAL A 201 9.61 6.76 -7.62
N ARG A 202 9.90 6.50 -8.90
CA ARG A 202 9.07 6.98 -10.03
C ARG A 202 8.45 5.85 -10.83
N SER A 203 8.95 4.63 -10.69
CA SER A 203 8.41 3.45 -11.34
C SER A 203 8.69 2.22 -10.48
N LEU A 204 7.86 1.18 -10.66
CA LEU A 204 8.14 -0.13 -10.12
C LEU A 204 8.97 -0.92 -11.13
N GLU A 205 10.20 -1.22 -10.77
CA GLU A 205 10.93 -2.26 -11.47
C GLU A 205 10.29 -3.61 -11.11
N SER A 206 9.92 -4.37 -12.12
CA SER A 206 9.46 -5.74 -11.92
C SER A 206 10.66 -6.57 -11.48
N LEU A 207 10.72 -6.92 -10.20
CA LEU A 207 11.65 -7.94 -9.71
C LEU A 207 10.94 -9.29 -9.85
N PRO A 208 11.23 -10.08 -10.88
CA PRO A 208 10.66 -11.41 -11.01
C PRO A 208 11.20 -12.30 -9.89
N LEU A 209 10.37 -13.22 -9.38
CA LEU A 209 10.86 -14.38 -8.64
C LEU A 209 11.68 -15.25 -9.59
N ALA A 210 12.92 -14.89 -9.81
CA ALA A 210 13.83 -15.73 -10.56
C ALA A 210 14.47 -16.73 -9.59
N PRO A 211 14.31 -18.04 -9.81
CA PRO A 211 15.07 -19.02 -9.05
C PRO A 211 16.54 -18.83 -9.34
N THR A 212 17.32 -18.46 -8.36
CA THR A 212 18.75 -18.72 -8.44
C THR A 212 18.91 -20.22 -8.28
N THR A 213 19.26 -20.90 -9.36
CA THR A 213 19.67 -22.28 -9.31
C THR A 213 21.05 -22.35 -8.64
N ILE A 214 21.07 -22.21 -7.31
CA ILE A 214 22.26 -22.57 -6.54
C ILE A 214 22.25 -24.10 -6.44
N PRO A 215 23.16 -24.78 -7.11
CA PRO A 215 23.20 -26.24 -7.06
C PRO A 215 23.35 -26.66 -5.60
N LEU A 216 22.59 -27.67 -5.19
CA LEU A 216 22.83 -28.30 -3.90
C LEU A 216 24.29 -28.83 -3.91
N PRO A 217 25.05 -28.58 -2.84
CA PRO A 217 26.41 -29.09 -2.75
C PRO A 217 26.41 -30.62 -2.91
N GLU A 218 27.47 -31.16 -3.48
CA GLU A 218 27.61 -32.61 -3.60
C GLU A 218 27.50 -33.31 -2.24
N PRO A 219 26.67 -34.38 -2.14
CA PRO A 219 26.45 -35.06 -0.87
C PRO A 219 27.76 -35.69 -0.40
N ARG A 220 28.16 -35.32 0.78
CA ARG A 220 29.39 -35.87 1.42
C ARG A 220 29.11 -36.98 2.43
N ARG A 221 27.84 -37.14 2.82
CA ARG A 221 27.37 -38.12 3.81
C ARG A 221 26.03 -38.69 3.36
N GLU A 222 25.69 -39.86 3.90
CA GLU A 222 24.37 -40.45 3.67
C GLU A 222 23.22 -39.52 4.01
N LEU A 223 23.34 -38.70 5.06
CA LEU A 223 22.33 -37.70 5.43
C LEU A 223 22.16 -36.61 4.36
N ASP A 224 23.21 -36.19 3.68
CA ASP A 224 23.15 -35.17 2.65
C ASP A 224 22.49 -35.75 1.38
N GLN A 225 22.75 -37.03 1.10
CA GLN A 225 22.08 -37.73 0.01
C GLN A 225 20.60 -37.91 0.32
N TRP A 226 20.26 -38.35 1.51
CA TRP A 226 18.86 -38.47 1.95
C TRP A 226 18.11 -37.12 1.86
N ARG A 227 18.72 -36.01 2.27
CA ARG A 227 18.16 -34.66 2.16
C ARG A 227 17.91 -34.29 0.71
N ARG A 228 18.84 -34.59 -0.20
CA ARG A 228 18.69 -34.33 -1.64
C ARG A 228 17.53 -35.11 -2.25
N GLU A 229 17.42 -36.38 -1.91
CA GLU A 229 16.34 -37.25 -2.34
C GLU A 229 14.99 -36.76 -1.78
N THR A 230 14.92 -36.49 -0.48
CA THR A 230 13.74 -35.93 0.19
C THR A 230 13.30 -34.61 -0.45
N HIS A 231 14.24 -33.71 -0.77
CA HIS A 231 13.93 -32.45 -1.41
C HIS A 231 13.31 -32.64 -2.79
N ARG A 232 13.91 -33.49 -3.61
CA ARG A 232 13.39 -33.81 -4.96
C ARG A 232 11.98 -34.41 -4.86
N ASP A 233 11.80 -35.42 -4.00
CA ASP A 233 10.53 -36.12 -3.85
C ASP A 233 9.42 -35.18 -3.33
N CYS A 234 9.74 -34.27 -2.40
CA CYS A 234 8.80 -33.27 -1.92
C CYS A 234 8.39 -32.30 -3.02
N LEU A 235 9.31 -31.85 -3.86
CA LEU A 235 9.01 -30.94 -4.97
C LEU A 235 8.13 -31.60 -6.03
N GLU A 236 8.47 -32.83 -6.39
CA GLU A 236 7.69 -33.61 -7.35
C GLU A 236 6.28 -33.86 -6.83
N GLN A 237 6.13 -34.32 -5.58
CA GLN A 237 4.83 -34.53 -4.95
C GLN A 237 4.02 -33.23 -4.83
N ALA A 238 4.64 -32.12 -4.46
CA ALA A 238 3.99 -30.82 -4.36
C ALA A 238 3.43 -30.40 -5.74
N THR A 239 4.24 -30.49 -6.79
CA THR A 239 3.84 -30.12 -8.15
C THR A 239 2.65 -30.95 -8.65
N GLN A 240 2.61 -32.25 -8.29
CA GLN A 240 1.48 -33.13 -8.62
C GLN A 240 0.22 -32.84 -7.78
N THR A 241 0.39 -32.30 -6.56
CA THR A 241 -0.69 -32.05 -5.60
C THR A 241 -1.37 -30.70 -5.84
N PHE A 242 -0.66 -29.71 -6.35
CA PHE A 242 -1.20 -28.37 -6.56
C PHE A 242 -2.30 -28.35 -7.63
N LYS A 243 -3.51 -27.92 -7.24
CA LYS A 243 -4.69 -27.83 -8.12
C LYS A 243 -5.30 -26.41 -8.18
N GLY A 244 -4.62 -25.42 -7.58
CA GLY A 244 -5.10 -24.05 -7.48
C GLY A 244 -4.99 -23.49 -6.05
N PRO A 245 -5.66 -22.38 -5.75
CA PRO A 245 -5.65 -21.79 -4.41
C PRO A 245 -6.15 -22.79 -3.36
N GLY A 246 -5.45 -22.90 -2.25
CA GLY A 246 -5.78 -23.84 -1.18
C GLY A 246 -4.79 -23.84 -0.04
N ILE A 247 -5.09 -24.61 1.00
CA ILE A 247 -4.21 -24.83 2.15
C ILE A 247 -3.50 -26.17 1.93
N TYR A 248 -2.18 -26.10 1.90
CA TYR A 248 -1.31 -27.26 1.75
C TYR A 248 -0.41 -27.39 2.97
N SER A 249 -0.08 -28.60 3.38
CA SER A 249 0.79 -28.85 4.52
C SER A 249 2.03 -29.66 4.11
N LEU A 250 3.18 -29.28 4.69
CA LEU A 250 4.45 -29.99 4.53
C LEU A 250 4.90 -30.52 5.90
N SER A 251 4.97 -31.84 6.04
CA SER A 251 5.45 -32.50 7.26
C SER A 251 6.74 -33.25 6.98
N LEU A 252 7.80 -32.85 7.64
CA LEU A 252 9.15 -33.42 7.50
C LEU A 252 9.82 -33.54 8.86
N PRO A 253 10.70 -34.53 9.09
CA PRO A 253 11.48 -34.62 10.31
C PRO A 253 12.41 -33.43 10.48
N THR A 254 12.82 -33.18 11.72
CA THR A 254 13.82 -32.16 12.04
C THR A 254 15.13 -32.49 11.34
N GLY A 255 15.79 -31.49 10.77
CA GLY A 255 17.05 -31.69 10.05
C GLY A 255 16.91 -32.07 8.56
N ALA A 256 15.69 -32.29 8.05
CA ALA A 256 15.44 -32.63 6.64
C ALA A 256 15.66 -31.47 5.65
N GLY A 257 15.90 -30.24 6.12
CA GLY A 257 16.05 -29.07 5.25
C GLY A 257 14.75 -28.36 4.95
N LYS A 258 13.75 -28.40 5.85
CA LYS A 258 12.40 -27.81 5.69
C LYS A 258 12.39 -26.39 5.14
N THR A 259 13.30 -25.53 5.61
CA THR A 259 13.36 -24.12 5.16
C THR A 259 13.57 -24.03 3.65
N ARG A 260 14.60 -24.70 3.12
CA ARG A 260 14.88 -24.67 1.69
C ARG A 260 13.76 -25.33 0.88
N ILE A 261 13.33 -26.53 1.32
CA ILE A 261 12.23 -27.27 0.68
C ILE A 261 10.95 -26.38 0.65
N GLY A 262 10.65 -25.71 1.76
CA GLY A 262 9.49 -24.81 1.85
C GLY A 262 9.57 -23.64 0.87
N PHE A 263 10.73 -23.00 0.72
CA PHE A 263 10.93 -21.93 -0.26
C PHE A 263 10.80 -22.45 -1.71
N ASP A 264 11.42 -23.58 -2.02
CA ASP A 264 11.37 -24.12 -3.39
C ASP A 264 9.95 -24.59 -3.76
N ILE A 265 9.19 -25.17 -2.82
CA ILE A 265 7.76 -25.52 -3.01
C ILE A 265 6.92 -24.26 -3.18
N ALA A 266 7.13 -23.22 -2.36
CA ALA A 266 6.40 -21.97 -2.47
C ALA A 266 6.68 -21.26 -3.79
N LEU A 267 7.93 -21.29 -4.28
CA LEU A 267 8.30 -20.78 -5.59
C LEU A 267 7.60 -21.56 -6.72
N ALA A 268 7.63 -22.89 -6.67
CA ALA A 268 6.93 -23.74 -7.65
C ALA A 268 5.43 -23.45 -7.68
N TYR A 269 4.82 -23.24 -6.52
CA TYR A 269 3.42 -22.85 -6.40
C TYR A 269 3.16 -21.44 -6.97
N ALA A 270 4.02 -20.47 -6.67
CA ALA A 270 3.92 -19.11 -7.21
C ALA A 270 4.01 -19.11 -8.75
N GLN A 271 4.92 -19.88 -9.32
CA GLN A 271 5.06 -20.04 -10.77
C GLN A 271 3.80 -20.66 -11.40
N LEU A 272 3.22 -21.68 -10.75
CA LEU A 272 2.02 -22.36 -11.23
C LEU A 272 0.78 -21.45 -11.17
N THR A 273 0.64 -20.64 -10.15
CA THR A 273 -0.55 -19.82 -9.89
C THR A 273 -0.41 -18.37 -10.38
N GLY A 274 0.78 -17.95 -10.81
CA GLY A 274 1.08 -16.54 -11.16
C GLY A 274 1.10 -15.61 -9.94
N ALA A 275 1.33 -16.14 -8.73
CA ALA A 275 1.40 -15.33 -7.51
C ALA A 275 2.58 -14.34 -7.58
N ALA A 276 2.32 -13.07 -7.27
CA ALA A 276 3.29 -12.00 -7.37
C ALA A 276 4.25 -11.90 -6.18
N ASN A 277 3.82 -12.39 -5.01
CA ASN A 277 4.53 -12.28 -3.76
C ASN A 277 4.55 -13.60 -3.00
N LEU A 278 5.66 -13.85 -2.31
CA LEU A 278 5.83 -14.96 -1.39
C LEU A 278 6.03 -14.41 0.02
N VAL A 279 5.18 -14.81 0.96
CA VAL A 279 5.30 -14.40 2.38
C VAL A 279 5.61 -15.63 3.22
N TYR A 280 6.75 -15.60 3.93
CA TYR A 280 7.19 -16.66 4.81
C TYR A 280 7.07 -16.24 6.27
N ALA A 281 5.91 -16.48 6.88
CA ALA A 281 5.59 -16.05 8.24
C ALA A 281 6.16 -17.00 9.30
N LEU A 282 6.88 -16.45 10.27
CA LEU A 282 7.57 -17.18 11.33
C LEU A 282 7.28 -16.58 12.71
N PRO A 283 7.21 -17.40 13.77
CA PRO A 283 6.79 -16.94 15.09
C PRO A 283 7.88 -16.23 15.91
N PHE A 284 9.16 -16.35 15.54
CA PHE A 284 10.29 -15.84 16.35
C PHE A 284 11.30 -15.09 15.48
N ILE A 285 11.74 -13.92 15.95
CA ILE A 285 12.67 -13.03 15.24
C ILE A 285 13.98 -13.72 14.84
N ALA A 286 14.61 -14.47 15.73
CA ALA A 286 15.85 -15.18 15.41
C ALA A 286 15.69 -16.17 14.24
N ILE A 287 14.50 -16.76 14.10
CA ILE A 287 14.18 -17.66 12.98
C ILE A 287 13.89 -16.84 11.72
N VAL A 288 13.27 -15.65 11.84
CA VAL A 288 13.07 -14.73 10.71
C VAL A 288 14.41 -14.33 10.11
N GLU A 289 15.34 -13.81 10.92
CA GLU A 289 16.70 -13.43 10.47
C GLU A 289 17.44 -14.57 9.76
N GLN A 290 17.39 -15.78 10.34
CA GLN A 290 18.02 -16.96 9.74
C GLN A 290 17.38 -17.34 8.39
N ASN A 291 16.05 -17.32 8.30
CA ASN A 291 15.36 -17.70 7.07
C ASN A 291 15.44 -16.60 6.02
N ALA A 292 15.48 -15.32 6.41
CA ALA A 292 15.75 -14.21 5.50
C ALA A 292 17.14 -14.33 4.84
N ALA A 293 18.17 -14.78 5.60
CA ALA A 293 19.48 -15.06 5.04
C ALA A 293 19.40 -16.15 3.96
N VAL A 294 18.72 -17.27 4.24
CA VAL A 294 18.50 -18.35 3.26
C VAL A 294 17.72 -17.86 2.04
N ALA A 295 16.68 -17.05 2.25
CA ALA A 295 15.92 -16.48 1.14
C ALA A 295 16.78 -15.56 0.25
N ARG A 296 17.65 -14.74 0.84
CA ARG A 296 18.59 -13.88 0.09
C ARG A 296 19.61 -14.70 -0.72
N GLU A 297 20.04 -15.84 -0.21
CA GLU A 297 20.87 -16.77 -0.99
C GLU A 297 20.11 -17.37 -2.19
N LEU A 298 18.83 -17.64 -2.04
CA LEU A 298 17.99 -18.27 -3.08
C LEU A 298 17.48 -17.28 -4.13
N TYR A 299 17.13 -16.08 -3.73
CA TYR A 299 16.37 -15.12 -4.56
C TYR A 299 17.12 -13.82 -4.88
N GLY A 300 18.28 -13.61 -4.26
CA GLY A 300 19.01 -12.35 -4.29
C GLY A 300 18.56 -11.37 -3.19
N PRO A 301 19.49 -10.55 -2.68
CA PRO A 301 19.20 -9.64 -1.55
C PRO A 301 18.16 -8.57 -1.89
N GLU A 302 18.06 -8.14 -3.15
CA GLU A 302 17.09 -7.15 -3.63
C GLU A 302 15.66 -7.68 -3.76
N ALA A 303 15.49 -9.00 -3.80
CA ALA A 303 14.17 -9.63 -3.89
C ALA A 303 13.56 -9.94 -2.53
N VAL A 304 14.33 -9.82 -1.44
CA VAL A 304 13.93 -10.28 -0.10
C VAL A 304 13.83 -9.13 0.88
N GLN A 305 12.63 -8.93 1.41
CA GLN A 305 12.33 -8.06 2.54
C GLN A 305 12.24 -8.88 3.83
N GLU A 306 12.91 -8.41 4.87
CA GLU A 306 12.76 -8.92 6.23
C GLU A 306 11.83 -8.02 7.01
N ASP A 307 10.84 -8.59 7.72
CA ASP A 307 9.86 -7.83 8.52
C ASP A 307 9.68 -8.43 9.92
N HIS A 308 10.14 -7.71 10.95
CA HIS A 308 9.92 -8.06 12.34
C HIS A 308 9.95 -6.82 13.26
N SER A 309 9.47 -6.98 14.51
CA SER A 309 9.27 -5.87 15.44
C SER A 309 10.53 -5.09 15.82
N LEU A 310 11.72 -5.69 15.77
CA LEU A 310 12.97 -5.02 16.10
C LEU A 310 13.53 -4.13 15.00
N LEU A 311 13.04 -4.25 13.76
CA LEU A 311 13.48 -3.37 12.66
C LEU A 311 13.09 -1.91 12.91
N GLU A 312 11.99 -1.64 13.63
CA GLU A 312 11.61 -0.28 14.02
C GLU A 312 12.63 0.38 14.95
N ALA A 313 13.25 -0.40 15.83
CA ALA A 313 14.25 0.11 16.77
C ALA A 313 15.57 0.47 16.08
N ARG A 314 15.84 -0.10 14.92
CA ARG A 314 17.07 0.14 14.14
C ARG A 314 16.96 1.31 13.17
N GLY A 315 15.86 2.00 13.07
CA GLY A 315 15.56 3.19 12.26
C GLY A 315 16.50 3.44 11.05
N PRO A 316 16.06 4.08 9.99
CA PRO A 316 16.85 4.25 8.76
C PRO A 316 18.17 5.02 8.96
N TYR A 317 18.38 5.60 10.15
CA TYR A 317 19.56 6.42 10.48
C TYR A 317 20.69 5.67 11.21
N GLN A 318 20.56 4.39 11.56
CA GLN A 318 21.60 3.69 12.33
C GLN A 318 22.47 2.73 11.54
N ASN A 319 22.24 2.53 10.26
CA ASN A 319 23.18 1.74 9.45
C ASN A 319 24.38 2.61 9.00
N LYS A 320 25.24 3.00 9.97
CA LYS A 320 26.48 3.75 9.72
C LYS A 320 27.53 2.95 8.94
N ASN A 321 27.24 1.70 8.60
CA ASN A 321 28.10 0.80 7.81
C ASN A 321 27.46 0.35 6.49
N ALA A 322 26.38 0.98 6.04
CA ALA A 322 25.91 0.81 4.68
C ALA A 322 26.91 1.52 3.76
N ASP A 323 27.64 0.75 2.98
CA ASP A 323 28.59 1.26 1.99
C ASP A 323 27.91 2.31 1.11
N SER A 324 28.66 3.35 0.78
CA SER A 324 28.22 4.55 0.05
C SER A 324 27.60 4.29 -1.33
N GLU A 325 27.65 3.07 -1.83
CA GLU A 325 27.01 2.63 -3.09
C GLU A 325 25.48 2.40 -2.96
N ASP A 326 24.98 2.20 -1.74
CA ASP A 326 23.55 1.91 -1.48
C ASP A 326 22.69 3.18 -1.36
N GLU A 327 23.29 4.36 -1.24
CA GLU A 327 22.56 5.63 -1.12
C GLU A 327 21.81 6.05 -2.39
N GLY A 328 22.14 5.47 -3.54
CA GLY A 328 21.61 5.85 -4.85
C GLY A 328 20.31 5.17 -5.28
N ASN A 329 19.93 4.02 -4.68
CA ASN A 329 18.75 3.27 -5.12
C ASN A 329 17.53 3.50 -4.22
N PRO A 330 16.50 4.27 -4.67
CA PRO A 330 15.30 4.54 -3.88
C PRO A 330 14.52 3.28 -3.50
N LEU A 331 14.53 2.26 -4.36
CA LEU A 331 13.85 0.99 -4.12
C LEU A 331 14.50 0.20 -2.98
N ARG A 332 15.83 0.18 -2.91
CA ARG A 332 16.56 -0.44 -1.78
C ARG A 332 16.30 0.29 -0.47
N ARG A 333 16.26 1.64 -0.48
CA ARG A 333 15.88 2.42 0.70
C ARG A 333 14.46 2.07 1.16
N MET A 334 13.54 1.92 0.22
CA MET A 334 12.17 1.51 0.50
C MET A 334 12.12 0.12 1.13
N LEU A 335 12.78 -0.87 0.54
CA LEU A 335 12.80 -2.25 1.04
C LEU A 335 13.46 -2.37 2.42
N SER A 336 14.44 -1.50 2.73
CA SER A 336 15.11 -1.47 4.03
C SER A 336 14.41 -0.62 5.09
N SER A 337 13.53 0.31 4.69
CA SER A 337 12.95 1.33 5.58
C SER A 337 11.47 1.13 5.88
N PHE A 338 10.74 0.30 5.10
CA PHE A 338 9.29 0.19 5.21
C PHE A 338 8.82 -1.25 5.33
N ARG A 339 7.90 -1.47 6.25
CA ARG A 339 7.15 -2.71 6.45
C ARG A 339 6.04 -2.87 5.42
N TYR A 340 6.39 -2.89 4.13
CA TYR A 340 5.42 -3.17 3.07
C TYR A 340 5.82 -4.47 2.39
N TRP A 341 4.95 -5.44 2.44
CA TRP A 341 5.12 -6.75 1.82
C TRP A 341 5.01 -6.66 0.29
N ASN A 342 5.79 -5.75 -0.30
CA ASN A 342 5.84 -5.52 -1.74
C ASN A 342 7.08 -6.11 -2.40
N ALA A 343 8.03 -6.61 -1.61
CA ALA A 343 9.10 -7.41 -2.16
C ALA A 343 8.55 -8.71 -2.75
N PRO A 344 9.21 -9.30 -3.76
CA PRO A 344 8.85 -10.63 -4.25
C PRO A 344 8.81 -11.67 -3.14
N VAL A 345 9.70 -11.55 -2.15
CA VAL A 345 9.76 -12.41 -0.97
C VAL A 345 9.79 -11.56 0.29
N THR A 346 8.89 -11.83 1.24
CA THR A 346 8.90 -11.25 2.59
C THR A 346 9.07 -12.38 3.61
N VAL A 347 10.01 -12.22 4.54
CA VAL A 347 10.29 -13.17 5.62
C VAL A 347 10.12 -12.50 6.97
#